data_06ec93f87f5a27bb1495d06ca2d21661
#
_entry.id   06ec93f87f5a27bb1495d06ca2d21661
#
_cell.length_a   1.000
_cell.length_b   1.000
_cell.length_c   1.000
_cell.angle_alpha   90.00
_cell.angle_beta   90.00
_cell.angle_gamma   90.00
#
_symmetry.space_group_name_H-M   'P 1'
#
loop_
_entity.id
_entity.type
_entity.pdbx_description
1 polymer ?
#
loop_
_entity_poly.entity_id
_entity_poly.type
_entity_poly.pdbx_seq_one_letter_code
_entity_poly.pdbx_strand_id
1 'polypeptide(L)'
;MKIDSIQLKHALHFADLKLNFNDKPITLILGDQSSGKTGILKFTYQALTWFAARYKDSRAAGVVMQDQDIMFTRLQSKIDIRVQIPPDIGTLNASSEAADKTLTTCDWQIYKTLNSHGIGTSKAETQQLDNLVELYHNALKHDQQQGLPLIAYYPAERFVHEMNIQSKNNPVVFQTSHAYEISSIPYTTFSRFFEWFREISDIENAQIAQLFQQLITNSSIQKNKDKDFLQQLVNAQKQMNAPSLDALKQVLSTVLPNFEDIYVQYQPKLQLLVSYAGKTMLYQQLSNSVKNWIALVGDIVRRLCLLNPKSLYPCLEGDGILLIDAIDHQLDQNTSQVILQRLHQAFPRLQIIATGNRMELLEHAVEYQCLKLEHKQLFDMQLQPLKEEFDSIYENLVFNEEVIETDALTEPVPESMTPQSLLEQIQQYLTPEQQTELLHLMQQQDDTSSSHPIS
;
A
#
# COMPACT_ATOMS: atom_id res chain seq x y z
N MET A 1 4.89 13.62 7.54
CA MET A 1 3.71 13.55 8.47
C MET A 1 3.33 12.10 8.66
N LYS A 2 3.10 11.63 9.93
CA LYS A 2 2.66 10.27 10.26
C LYS A 2 1.53 10.33 11.30
N ILE A 3 0.62 9.38 11.30
CA ILE A 3 -0.38 9.24 12.36
C ILE A 3 0.31 8.61 13.59
N ASP A 4 0.12 9.21 14.75
CA ASP A 4 0.53 8.69 16.04
C ASP A 4 -0.58 7.83 16.66
N SER A 5 -1.80 8.35 16.66
CA SER A 5 -2.96 7.60 17.15
C SER A 5 -4.27 8.08 16.54
N ILE A 6 -5.26 7.19 16.54
CA ILE A 6 -6.65 7.52 16.24
C ILE A 6 -7.57 6.87 17.27
N GLN A 7 -8.60 7.60 17.71
CA GLN A 7 -9.65 7.07 18.59
C GLN A 7 -11.02 7.31 17.97
N LEU A 8 -11.80 6.25 17.90
CA LEU A 8 -13.17 6.24 17.41
C LEU A 8 -14.12 6.00 18.59
N LYS A 9 -14.97 6.99 18.90
CA LYS A 9 -15.97 6.87 19.98
C LYS A 9 -17.37 6.85 19.39
N HIS A 10 -18.14 5.82 19.72
CA HIS A 10 -19.52 5.61 19.28
C HIS A 10 -19.68 5.71 17.74
N ALA A 11 -18.69 5.20 17.00
CA ALA A 11 -18.64 5.23 15.54
C ALA A 11 -18.99 3.86 14.96
N LEU A 12 -20.02 3.77 14.11
CA LEU A 12 -20.59 2.52 13.60
C LEU A 12 -20.94 1.58 14.77
N HIS A 13 -20.17 0.50 14.91
CA HIS A 13 -20.34 -0.49 15.98
C HIS A 13 -19.25 -0.45 17.06
N PHE A 14 -18.34 0.53 16.98
CA PHE A 14 -17.28 0.73 17.96
C PHE A 14 -17.76 1.68 19.07
N ALA A 15 -17.83 1.18 20.31
CA ALA A 15 -18.14 2.02 21.46
C ALA A 15 -16.97 2.95 21.79
N ASP A 16 -15.78 2.39 21.90
CA ASP A 16 -14.50 3.11 22.03
C ASP A 16 -13.40 2.21 21.46
N LEU A 17 -12.81 2.64 20.34
CA LEU A 17 -11.69 1.96 19.71
C LEU A 17 -10.52 2.92 19.62
N LYS A 18 -9.41 2.58 20.25
CA LYS A 18 -8.16 3.34 20.14
C LYS A 18 -7.11 2.51 19.39
N LEU A 19 -6.51 3.11 18.38
CA LEU A 19 -5.40 2.57 17.64
C LEU A 19 -4.19 3.48 17.84
N ASN A 20 -3.12 2.97 18.44
CA ASN A 20 -1.83 3.64 18.54
C ASN A 20 -0.90 3.01 17.50
N PHE A 21 -0.24 3.86 16.73
CA PHE A 21 0.75 3.42 15.75
C PHE A 21 2.13 3.43 16.40
N ASN A 22 2.90 2.40 16.12
CA ASN A 22 4.30 2.35 16.53
C ASN A 22 5.20 2.96 15.44
N ASP A 23 6.52 2.94 15.65
CA ASP A 23 7.48 3.50 14.69
C ASP A 23 7.66 2.67 13.40
N LYS A 24 7.00 1.51 13.30
CA LYS A 24 7.07 0.67 12.10
C LYS A 24 6.36 1.33 10.92
N PRO A 25 6.91 1.23 9.70
CA PRO A 25 6.37 1.93 8.53
C PRO A 25 5.04 1.33 8.03
N ILE A 26 4.76 0.08 8.37
CA ILE A 26 3.57 -0.65 7.92
C ILE A 26 2.74 -1.06 9.13
N THR A 27 1.44 -0.78 9.08
CA THR A 27 0.44 -1.32 10.01
C THR A 27 -0.55 -2.17 9.22
N LEU A 28 -0.63 -3.45 9.57
CA LEU A 28 -1.56 -4.40 8.97
C LEU A 28 -2.67 -4.74 9.98
N ILE A 29 -3.93 -4.50 9.59
CA ILE A 29 -5.11 -4.83 10.39
C ILE A 29 -5.80 -6.04 9.77
N LEU A 30 -5.72 -7.17 10.45
CA LEU A 30 -6.37 -8.42 10.08
C LEU A 30 -7.67 -8.62 10.88
N GLY A 31 -8.55 -9.47 10.40
CA GLY A 31 -9.79 -9.82 11.08
C GLY A 31 -10.81 -10.41 10.12
N ASP A 32 -11.87 -10.96 10.66
CA ASP A 32 -12.94 -11.58 9.87
C ASP A 32 -13.67 -10.60 8.96
N GLN A 33 -14.42 -11.12 8.00
CA GLN A 33 -15.32 -10.31 7.19
C GLN A 33 -16.33 -9.59 8.09
N SER A 34 -16.66 -8.36 7.74
CA SER A 34 -17.61 -7.51 8.49
C SER A 34 -17.17 -7.15 9.93
N SER A 35 -15.92 -7.39 10.32
CA SER A 35 -15.39 -6.99 11.64
C SER A 35 -15.31 -5.46 11.83
N GLY A 36 -15.28 -4.68 10.74
CA GLY A 36 -15.23 -3.21 10.78
C GLY A 36 -13.92 -2.58 10.31
N LYS A 37 -12.98 -3.37 9.75
CA LYS A 37 -11.69 -2.88 9.24
C LYS A 37 -11.83 -1.69 8.30
N THR A 38 -12.71 -1.82 7.29
CA THR A 38 -13.03 -0.73 6.34
C THR A 38 -13.48 0.55 7.06
N GLY A 39 -14.27 0.42 8.13
CA GLY A 39 -14.72 1.55 8.94
C GLY A 39 -13.57 2.29 9.60
N ILE A 40 -12.58 1.58 10.13
CA ILE A 40 -11.37 2.17 10.73
C ILE A 40 -10.63 3.01 9.69
N LEU A 41 -10.34 2.45 8.52
CA LEU A 41 -9.63 3.18 7.45
C LEU A 41 -10.45 4.36 6.92
N LYS A 42 -11.75 4.17 6.71
CA LYS A 42 -12.66 5.23 6.26
C LYS A 42 -12.63 6.43 7.21
N PHE A 43 -12.76 6.21 8.53
CA PHE A 43 -12.75 7.28 9.51
C PHE A 43 -11.36 7.92 9.66
N THR A 44 -10.31 7.13 9.56
CA THR A 44 -8.94 7.66 9.52
C THR A 44 -8.78 8.61 8.33
N TYR A 45 -9.22 8.19 7.14
CA TYR A 45 -9.18 9.04 5.95
C TYR A 45 -10.04 10.29 6.09
N GLN A 46 -11.28 10.16 6.59
CA GLN A 46 -12.15 11.32 6.83
C GLN A 46 -11.47 12.35 7.72
N ALA A 47 -10.81 11.93 8.81
CA ALA A 47 -10.06 12.83 9.67
C ALA A 47 -8.91 13.52 8.92
N LEU A 48 -8.15 12.78 8.13
CA LEU A 48 -7.02 13.32 7.36
C LEU A 48 -7.44 14.29 6.24
N THR A 49 -8.65 14.13 5.67
CA THR A 49 -9.15 15.04 4.63
C THR A 49 -9.28 16.49 5.10
N TRP A 50 -9.36 16.72 6.40
CA TRP A 50 -9.42 18.06 6.97
C TRP A 50 -8.11 18.82 6.77
N PHE A 51 -6.95 18.15 6.85
CA PHE A 51 -5.67 18.76 6.48
C PHE A 51 -5.67 19.22 5.02
N ALA A 52 -6.06 18.34 4.11
CA ALA A 52 -6.08 18.65 2.68
C ALA A 52 -7.05 19.80 2.34
N ALA A 53 -8.22 19.81 2.98
CA ALA A 53 -9.22 20.87 2.81
C ALA A 53 -8.71 22.22 3.34
N ARG A 54 -8.17 22.26 4.56
CA ARG A 54 -7.62 23.47 5.20
C ARG A 54 -6.40 24.01 4.48
N TYR A 55 -5.56 23.12 3.93
CA TYR A 55 -4.43 23.54 3.11
C TYR A 55 -4.86 24.29 1.84
N LYS A 56 -5.96 23.87 1.22
CA LYS A 56 -6.53 24.54 0.03
C LYS A 56 -7.23 25.83 0.37
N ASP A 57 -8.02 25.85 1.42
CA ASP A 57 -8.78 27.00 1.92
C ASP A 57 -8.96 26.86 3.43
N SER A 58 -8.49 27.85 4.20
CA SER A 58 -8.54 27.86 5.66
C SER A 58 -9.95 27.72 6.26
N ARG A 59 -11.00 27.92 5.48
CA ARG A 59 -12.40 27.77 5.88
C ARG A 59 -13.04 26.46 5.38
N ALA A 60 -12.36 25.74 4.49
CA ALA A 60 -12.92 24.51 3.93
C ALA A 60 -13.01 23.40 4.99
N ALA A 61 -14.10 22.66 4.95
CA ALA A 61 -14.27 21.44 5.75
C ALA A 61 -13.76 20.22 4.98
N GLY A 62 -13.16 19.26 5.69
CA GLY A 62 -12.92 17.94 5.16
C GLY A 62 -14.21 17.13 5.04
N VAL A 63 -14.06 15.83 4.73
CA VAL A 63 -15.21 14.92 4.69
C VAL A 63 -15.82 14.77 6.07
N VAL A 64 -17.11 15.07 6.19
CA VAL A 64 -17.85 14.97 7.45
C VAL A 64 -18.45 13.59 7.64
N MET A 65 -18.62 13.19 8.90
CA MET A 65 -19.35 11.98 9.26
C MET A 65 -20.83 12.11 8.87
N GLN A 66 -21.43 11.00 8.45
CA GLN A 66 -22.86 10.93 8.16
C GLN A 66 -23.65 10.48 9.40
N ASP A 67 -24.96 10.68 9.41
CA ASP A 67 -25.82 10.30 10.53
C ASP A 67 -25.78 8.79 10.80
N GLN A 68 -25.67 7.99 9.75
CA GLN A 68 -25.52 6.53 9.81
C GLN A 68 -24.16 6.06 10.38
N ASP A 69 -23.17 6.94 10.45
CA ASP A 69 -21.86 6.63 11.05
C ASP A 69 -21.94 6.67 12.59
N ILE A 70 -23.01 7.23 13.17
CA ILE A 70 -23.22 7.23 14.62
C ILE A 70 -23.70 5.84 15.05
N MET A 71 -23.12 5.33 16.14
CA MET A 71 -23.56 4.06 16.74
C MET A 71 -25.06 4.10 17.07
N PHE A 72 -25.81 3.07 16.67
CA PHE A 72 -27.27 3.01 16.74
C PHE A 72 -27.88 3.43 18.10
N THR A 73 -27.21 3.15 19.20
CA THR A 73 -27.69 3.47 20.57
C THR A 73 -27.21 4.82 21.08
N ARG A 74 -26.58 5.65 20.24
CA ARG A 74 -25.94 6.90 20.66
C ARG A 74 -26.41 8.07 19.81
N LEU A 75 -26.31 9.26 20.39
CA LEU A 75 -26.65 10.52 19.71
C LEU A 75 -25.43 11.27 19.20
N GLN A 76 -24.24 10.80 19.53
CA GLN A 76 -22.99 11.45 19.13
C GLN A 76 -21.92 10.42 18.77
N SER A 77 -21.16 10.72 17.73
CA SER A 77 -19.94 10.03 17.38
C SER A 77 -18.78 11.01 17.32
N LYS A 78 -17.58 10.53 17.63
CA LYS A 78 -16.36 11.34 17.69
C LYS A 78 -15.18 10.58 17.08
N ILE A 79 -14.35 11.30 16.34
CA ILE A 79 -13.04 10.87 15.86
C ILE A 79 -12.00 11.82 16.43
N ASP A 80 -11.05 11.28 17.19
CA ASP A 80 -9.85 11.98 17.65
C ASP A 80 -8.67 11.46 16.86
N ILE A 81 -7.87 12.32 16.26
CA ILE A 81 -6.65 11.93 15.55
C ILE A 81 -5.47 12.78 16.03
N ARG A 82 -4.32 12.09 16.16
CA ARG A 82 -3.02 12.71 16.47
C ARG A 82 -2.03 12.34 15.39
N VAL A 83 -1.29 13.35 14.90
CA VAL A 83 -0.23 13.16 13.92
C VAL A 83 1.10 13.71 14.43
N GLN A 84 2.19 13.10 14.00
CA GLN A 84 3.55 13.57 14.21
C GLN A 84 3.90 14.60 13.14
N ILE A 85 4.51 15.70 13.56
CA ILE A 85 4.98 16.77 12.68
C ILE A 85 6.40 16.42 12.25
N PRO A 86 6.69 16.40 10.93
CA PRO A 86 8.06 16.19 10.47
C PRO A 86 9.00 17.29 11.01
N PRO A 87 10.24 16.96 11.44
CA PRO A 87 11.17 17.93 12.01
C PRO A 87 11.53 19.09 11.06
N ASP A 88 11.55 18.82 9.76
CA ASP A 88 11.80 19.78 8.68
C ASP A 88 10.66 20.80 8.49
N ILE A 89 9.46 20.50 8.98
CA ILE A 89 8.31 21.43 8.95
C ILE A 89 8.31 22.34 10.17
N GLY A 90 8.80 21.87 11.33
CA GLY A 90 8.90 22.64 12.55
C GLY A 90 8.10 22.07 13.71
N THR A 91 7.74 22.92 14.67
CA THR A 91 7.04 22.53 15.90
C THR A 91 5.91 23.51 16.20
N LEU A 92 4.87 23.05 16.88
CA LEU A 92 3.79 23.90 17.37
C LEU A 92 4.11 24.45 18.76
N ASN A 93 3.66 25.67 19.06
CA ASN A 93 3.75 26.23 20.40
C ASN A 93 2.58 25.70 21.25
N ALA A 94 2.84 25.30 22.49
CA ALA A 94 1.80 24.94 23.43
C ALA A 94 0.96 26.17 23.81
N SER A 95 -0.36 26.07 23.74
CA SER A 95 -1.31 27.16 23.99
C SER A 95 -1.54 27.49 25.45
N SER A 96 -0.74 27.00 26.40
CA SER A 96 -0.91 27.26 27.84
C SER A 96 0.35 27.85 28.47
N GLU A 97 0.18 28.55 29.58
CA GLU A 97 1.16 29.32 30.38
C GLU A 97 2.52 28.69 30.70
N ALA A 98 2.78 27.48 30.24
CA ALA A 98 4.11 26.86 30.21
C ALA A 98 4.78 27.19 28.88
N ALA A 99 5.29 28.39 28.73
CA ALA A 99 5.76 29.07 27.52
C ALA A 99 6.95 28.38 26.78
N ASP A 100 7.45 27.20 27.22
CA ASP A 100 8.64 26.56 26.66
C ASP A 100 8.44 25.13 26.14
N LYS A 101 7.19 24.65 26.03
CA LYS A 101 6.97 23.31 25.45
C LYS A 101 6.61 23.39 23.98
N THR A 102 7.57 23.07 23.13
CA THR A 102 7.33 22.82 21.72
C THR A 102 6.65 21.46 21.54
N LEU A 103 5.56 21.41 20.78
CA LEU A 103 4.84 20.18 20.46
C LEU A 103 5.32 19.64 19.11
N THR A 104 5.73 18.38 19.08
CA THR A 104 6.06 17.63 17.87
C THR A 104 4.87 16.86 17.30
N THR A 105 3.70 16.99 17.95
CA THR A 105 2.44 16.36 17.55
C THR A 105 1.33 17.39 17.40
N CYS A 106 0.35 17.09 16.56
CA CYS A 106 -0.82 17.90 16.30
C CYS A 106 -2.07 17.03 16.43
N ASP A 107 -3.08 17.56 17.17
CA ASP A 107 -4.34 16.87 17.43
C ASP A 107 -5.52 17.65 16.83
N TRP A 108 -6.49 16.94 16.30
CA TRP A 108 -7.80 17.51 15.98
C TRP A 108 -8.92 16.50 16.15
N GLN A 109 -10.15 17.01 16.24
CA GLN A 109 -11.32 16.22 16.57
C GLN A 109 -12.47 16.54 15.64
N ILE A 110 -13.23 15.52 15.28
CA ILE A 110 -14.41 15.63 14.44
C ILE A 110 -15.58 14.97 15.16
N TYR A 111 -16.71 15.67 15.18
CA TYR A 111 -17.92 15.22 15.86
C TYR A 111 -19.09 15.15 14.89
N LYS A 112 -19.98 14.20 15.12
CA LYS A 112 -21.31 14.16 14.55
C LYS A 112 -22.31 13.97 15.68
N THR A 113 -23.31 14.86 15.78
CA THR A 113 -24.30 14.83 16.85
C THR A 113 -25.70 14.94 16.28
N LEU A 114 -26.61 14.08 16.71
CA LEU A 114 -28.04 14.16 16.41
C LEU A 114 -28.71 15.01 17.47
N ASN A 115 -29.57 15.94 17.03
CA ASN A 115 -30.44 16.69 17.94
C ASN A 115 -31.68 15.86 18.33
N SER A 116 -32.56 16.41 19.18
CA SER A 116 -33.81 15.78 19.60
C SER A 116 -34.78 15.46 18.47
N HIS A 117 -34.62 16.08 17.30
CA HIS A 117 -35.45 15.85 16.09
C HIS A 117 -34.76 14.90 15.10
N GLY A 118 -33.66 14.26 15.46
CA GLY A 118 -32.92 13.35 14.60
C GLY A 118 -32.11 14.01 13.49
N ILE A 119 -31.93 15.34 13.53
CA ILE A 119 -31.11 16.07 12.55
C ILE A 119 -29.66 16.09 13.00
N GLY A 120 -28.77 15.61 12.11
CA GLY A 120 -27.35 15.53 12.38
C GLY A 120 -26.65 16.87 12.16
N THR A 121 -25.85 17.30 13.13
CA THR A 121 -24.94 18.42 13.01
C THR A 121 -23.48 17.95 13.10
N SER A 122 -22.62 18.46 12.22
CA SER A 122 -21.20 18.16 12.23
C SER A 122 -20.43 19.34 12.83
N LYS A 123 -19.47 19.05 13.71
CA LYS A 123 -18.55 20.03 14.31
C LYS A 123 -17.12 19.49 14.22
N ALA A 124 -16.15 20.36 14.22
CA ALA A 124 -14.74 19.99 14.29
C ALA A 124 -13.98 21.00 15.17
N GLU A 125 -13.01 20.49 15.90
CA GLU A 125 -12.03 21.30 16.64
C GLU A 125 -10.70 21.17 15.92
N THR A 126 -10.32 22.24 15.18
CA THR A 126 -9.21 22.20 14.21
C THR A 126 -8.13 23.24 14.50
N GLN A 127 -8.10 23.86 15.69
CA GLN A 127 -7.16 24.96 15.98
C GLN A 127 -5.70 24.54 15.78
N GLN A 128 -5.30 23.36 16.28
CA GLN A 128 -3.93 22.86 16.08
C GLN A 128 -3.68 22.48 14.62
N LEU A 129 -4.68 21.93 13.93
CA LEU A 129 -4.61 21.61 12.52
C LEU A 129 -4.39 22.87 11.67
N ASP A 130 -5.09 23.97 11.98
CA ASP A 130 -4.95 25.24 11.27
C ASP A 130 -3.51 25.78 11.44
N ASN A 131 -2.94 25.66 12.64
CA ASN A 131 -1.54 26.00 12.91
C ASN A 131 -0.55 25.07 12.14
N LEU A 132 -0.84 23.77 12.06
CA LEU A 132 -0.03 22.83 11.29
C LEU A 132 -0.02 23.19 9.80
N VAL A 133 -1.17 23.53 9.25
CA VAL A 133 -1.30 23.99 7.86
C VAL A 133 -0.47 25.24 7.61
N GLU A 134 -0.48 26.18 8.56
CA GLU A 134 0.34 27.39 8.48
C GLU A 134 1.85 27.08 8.50
N LEU A 135 2.30 26.11 9.31
CA LEU A 135 3.68 25.62 9.30
C LEU A 135 4.07 25.10 7.91
N TYR A 136 3.23 24.28 7.27
CA TYR A 136 3.48 23.79 5.92
C TYR A 136 3.54 24.92 4.89
N HIS A 137 2.64 25.91 4.97
CA HIS A 137 2.69 27.08 4.09
C HIS A 137 3.97 27.91 4.28
N ASN A 138 4.44 28.03 5.51
CA ASN A 138 5.67 28.75 5.81
C ASN A 138 6.91 27.97 5.37
N ALA A 139 6.96 26.66 5.61
CA ALA A 139 8.05 25.80 5.15
C ALA A 139 8.21 25.87 3.62
N LEU A 140 7.12 25.79 2.86
CA LEU A 140 7.13 25.92 1.40
C LEU A 140 7.56 27.30 0.88
N LYS A 141 7.33 28.37 1.66
CA LYS A 141 7.83 29.71 1.31
C LYS A 141 9.33 29.83 1.53
N HIS A 142 9.87 29.17 2.55
CA HIS A 142 11.30 29.20 2.89
C HIS A 142 12.11 28.22 2.03
N ASP A 143 11.58 27.02 1.83
CA ASP A 143 12.20 26.00 0.98
C ASP A 143 11.22 25.51 -0.09
N GLN A 144 11.49 25.90 -1.32
CA GLN A 144 10.66 25.51 -2.46
C GLN A 144 10.87 24.04 -2.85
N GLN A 145 11.85 23.34 -2.29
CA GLN A 145 12.03 21.88 -2.51
C GLN A 145 11.18 21.06 -1.54
N GLN A 146 10.68 21.68 -0.48
CA GLN A 146 9.82 21.03 0.49
C GLN A 146 8.57 20.46 -0.16
N GLY A 147 8.32 19.17 0.05
CA GLY A 147 7.12 18.49 -0.41
C GLY A 147 5.93 18.62 0.56
N LEU A 148 4.76 18.27 0.07
CA LEU A 148 3.55 18.10 0.88
C LEU A 148 3.31 16.62 1.16
N PRO A 149 2.71 16.27 2.33
CA PRO A 149 2.48 14.88 2.70
C PRO A 149 1.40 14.25 1.82
N LEU A 150 1.64 13.00 1.38
CA LEU A 150 0.60 12.23 0.74
C LEU A 150 -0.52 11.91 1.76
N ILE A 151 -1.77 12.09 1.36
CA ILE A 151 -2.95 11.58 2.04
C ILE A 151 -3.79 10.86 0.99
N ALA A 152 -3.75 9.53 1.01
CA ALA A 152 -4.46 8.71 0.04
C ALA A 152 -5.17 7.54 0.70
N TYR A 153 -6.39 7.25 0.25
CA TYR A 153 -7.18 6.11 0.65
C TYR A 153 -7.68 5.36 -0.58
N TYR A 154 -7.42 4.07 -0.62
CA TYR A 154 -7.90 3.17 -1.65
C TYR A 154 -8.85 2.15 -1.04
N PRO A 155 -10.18 2.27 -1.29
CA PRO A 155 -11.18 1.37 -0.77
C PRO A 155 -11.04 -0.03 -1.37
N ALA A 156 -11.70 -1.01 -0.76
CA ALA A 156 -11.79 -2.37 -1.32
C ALA A 156 -12.43 -2.37 -2.71
N GLU A 157 -13.43 -1.53 -2.92
CA GLU A 157 -14.13 -1.32 -4.18
C GLU A 157 -13.33 -0.37 -5.08
N ARG A 158 -12.31 -0.92 -5.72
CA ARG A 158 -11.46 -0.22 -6.68
C ARG A 158 -11.45 -0.97 -8.00
N PHE A 159 -11.65 -0.24 -9.10
CA PHE A 159 -11.71 -0.83 -10.42
C PHE A 159 -11.33 0.20 -11.50
N VAL A 160 -10.86 -0.32 -12.63
CA VAL A 160 -10.55 0.50 -13.79
C VAL A 160 -11.75 0.50 -14.72
N HIS A 161 -12.37 1.68 -14.88
CA HIS A 161 -13.39 1.88 -15.90
C HIS A 161 -12.77 1.79 -17.30
N GLU A 162 -13.62 1.63 -18.33
CA GLU A 162 -13.19 1.76 -19.71
C GLU A 162 -12.49 3.11 -19.91
N MET A 163 -11.21 3.01 -20.21
CA MET A 163 -10.37 4.19 -20.39
C MET A 163 -10.65 4.85 -21.72
N ASN A 164 -11.11 6.07 -21.70
CA ASN A 164 -11.11 6.89 -22.90
C ASN A 164 -9.82 7.72 -22.97
N ILE A 165 -8.72 7.11 -23.43
CA ILE A 165 -7.44 7.80 -23.66
C ILE A 165 -7.60 8.93 -24.71
N GLN A 166 -8.66 8.93 -25.50
CA GLN A 166 -8.92 9.92 -26.54
C GLN A 166 -9.54 11.21 -25.99
N SER A 167 -10.14 11.19 -24.81
CA SER A 167 -10.80 12.36 -24.24
C SER A 167 -9.77 13.38 -23.76
N LYS A 168 -9.76 14.57 -24.39
CA LYS A 168 -9.01 15.76 -23.93
C LYS A 168 -9.86 16.71 -23.10
N ASN A 169 -10.93 16.23 -22.47
CA ASN A 169 -11.96 17.09 -21.88
C ASN A 169 -11.58 17.73 -20.54
N ASN A 170 -10.42 17.41 -19.98
CA ASN A 170 -10.01 17.98 -18.69
C ASN A 170 -8.76 18.83 -18.83
N PRO A 171 -8.70 19.99 -18.13
CA PRO A 171 -7.49 20.79 -18.08
C PRO A 171 -6.34 19.99 -17.47
N VAL A 172 -5.14 20.33 -17.89
CA VAL A 172 -3.89 19.74 -17.41
C VAL A 172 -3.81 19.76 -15.89
N VAL A 173 -3.63 18.59 -15.29
CA VAL A 173 -3.81 18.34 -13.86
C VAL A 173 -2.43 18.32 -13.16
N PHE A 174 -1.64 19.40 -13.29
CA PHE A 174 -0.32 19.52 -12.65
C PHE A 174 -0.34 20.38 -11.37
N GLN A 175 -1.51 20.77 -10.89
CA GLN A 175 -1.58 21.50 -9.64
C GLN A 175 -1.50 20.57 -8.43
N THR A 176 -0.75 20.97 -7.43
CA THR A 176 -0.60 20.24 -6.16
C THR A 176 -1.95 19.93 -5.51
N SER A 177 -2.93 20.82 -5.64
CA SER A 177 -4.30 20.63 -5.13
C SER A 177 -5.00 19.39 -5.72
N HIS A 178 -4.65 18.98 -6.94
CA HIS A 178 -5.21 17.79 -7.57
C HIS A 178 -4.70 16.46 -6.97
N ALA A 179 -3.60 16.49 -6.23
CA ALA A 179 -3.14 15.33 -5.47
C ALA A 179 -4.08 15.00 -4.30
N TYR A 180 -4.78 16.01 -3.78
CA TYR A 180 -5.77 15.87 -2.71
C TYR A 180 -7.21 15.75 -3.21
N GLU A 181 -7.42 15.54 -4.50
CA GLU A 181 -8.77 15.24 -4.98
C GLU A 181 -9.31 14.00 -4.26
N ILE A 182 -10.40 14.23 -3.53
CA ILE A 182 -11.11 13.17 -2.81
C ILE A 182 -11.94 12.43 -3.85
N SER A 183 -11.54 11.21 -4.19
CA SER A 183 -12.42 10.30 -4.91
C SER A 183 -13.63 10.01 -4.05
N SER A 184 -14.82 9.95 -4.68
CA SER A 184 -16.02 9.60 -3.94
C SER A 184 -15.85 8.22 -3.30
N ILE A 185 -15.80 8.19 -1.97
CA ILE A 185 -15.92 6.96 -1.20
C ILE A 185 -17.34 6.41 -1.46
N PRO A 186 -17.51 5.12 -1.79
CA PRO A 186 -16.63 3.98 -1.45
C PRO A 186 -15.76 3.43 -2.58
N TYR A 187 -15.70 4.02 -3.76
CA TYR A 187 -15.00 3.44 -4.90
C TYR A 187 -14.00 4.40 -5.54
N THR A 188 -13.01 3.82 -6.24
CA THR A 188 -11.98 4.56 -6.99
C THR A 188 -11.87 4.01 -8.40
N THR A 189 -11.90 4.88 -9.41
CA THR A 189 -11.87 4.51 -10.83
C THR A 189 -10.52 4.74 -11.52
N PHE A 190 -9.61 5.40 -10.87
CA PHE A 190 -8.26 5.74 -11.37
C PHE A 190 -8.21 6.60 -12.66
N SER A 191 -9.30 7.21 -13.08
CA SER A 191 -9.34 8.01 -14.32
C SER A 191 -8.25 9.09 -14.37
N ARG A 192 -7.99 9.75 -13.24
CA ARG A 192 -6.98 10.81 -13.10
C ARG A 192 -5.55 10.33 -13.32
N PHE A 193 -5.25 9.08 -12.98
CA PHE A 193 -3.94 8.49 -13.29
C PHE A 193 -3.73 8.41 -14.81
N PHE A 194 -4.70 7.92 -15.56
CA PHE A 194 -4.56 7.75 -17.01
C PHE A 194 -4.50 9.06 -17.76
N GLU A 195 -5.26 10.08 -17.32
CA GLU A 195 -5.18 11.43 -17.85
C GLU A 195 -3.78 12.02 -17.65
N TRP A 196 -3.25 11.92 -16.44
CA TRP A 196 -1.90 12.37 -16.09
C TRP A 196 -0.82 11.60 -16.84
N PHE A 197 -0.93 10.26 -16.92
CA PHE A 197 0.04 9.42 -17.62
C PHE A 197 0.15 9.80 -19.09
N ARG A 198 -0.99 10.03 -19.74
CA ARG A 198 -1.01 10.50 -21.10
C ARG A 198 -0.31 11.85 -21.25
N GLU A 199 -0.61 12.80 -20.39
CA GLU A 199 -0.05 14.14 -20.47
C GLU A 199 1.48 14.15 -20.29
N ILE A 200 2.01 13.41 -19.30
CA ILE A 200 3.46 13.29 -19.12
C ILE A 200 4.12 12.59 -20.32
N SER A 201 3.46 11.60 -20.92
CA SER A 201 3.95 10.94 -22.14
C SER A 201 3.96 11.88 -23.34
N ASP A 202 2.93 12.73 -23.51
CA ASP A 202 2.86 13.74 -24.59
C ASP A 202 3.97 14.79 -24.41
N ILE A 203 4.23 15.25 -23.17
CA ILE A 203 5.30 16.21 -22.87
C ILE A 203 6.68 15.61 -23.17
N GLU A 204 6.95 14.37 -22.73
CA GLU A 204 8.21 13.69 -22.99
C GLU A 204 8.46 13.56 -24.50
N ASN A 205 7.46 13.10 -25.27
CA ASN A 205 7.56 12.97 -26.71
C ASN A 205 7.82 14.32 -27.40
N ALA A 206 7.18 15.40 -26.94
CA ALA A 206 7.41 16.73 -27.46
C ALA A 206 8.85 17.22 -27.18
N GLN A 207 9.37 16.95 -25.98
CA GLN A 207 10.73 17.30 -25.61
C GLN A 207 11.76 16.51 -26.44
N ILE A 208 11.56 15.21 -26.61
CA ILE A 208 12.39 14.36 -27.48
C ILE A 208 12.39 14.89 -28.91
N ALA A 209 11.23 15.26 -29.47
CA ALA A 209 11.13 15.82 -30.82
C ALA A 209 11.90 17.15 -30.96
N GLN A 210 11.83 18.05 -29.97
CA GLN A 210 12.59 19.29 -29.96
C GLN A 210 14.09 19.06 -29.97
N LEU A 211 14.58 18.09 -29.16
CA LEU A 211 15.98 17.71 -29.13
C LEU A 211 16.46 17.16 -30.47
N PHE A 212 15.67 16.26 -31.09
CA PHE A 212 16.00 15.76 -32.41
C PHE A 212 16.16 16.89 -33.41
N GLN A 213 15.26 17.88 -33.42
CA GLN A 213 15.38 19.05 -34.26
C GLN A 213 16.64 19.86 -34.02
N GLN A 214 16.99 20.09 -32.73
CA GLN A 214 18.22 20.82 -32.34
C GLN A 214 19.47 20.07 -32.80
N LEU A 215 19.52 18.74 -32.56
CA LEU A 215 20.66 17.91 -32.97
C LEU A 215 20.82 17.85 -34.50
N ILE A 216 19.74 17.73 -35.27
CA ILE A 216 19.77 17.77 -36.73
C ILE A 216 20.25 19.13 -37.21
N THR A 217 19.77 20.22 -36.64
CA THR A 217 20.19 21.58 -37.02
C THR A 217 21.68 21.81 -36.73
N ASN A 218 22.15 21.33 -35.58
CA ASN A 218 23.56 21.45 -35.21
C ASN A 218 24.49 20.50 -36.00
N SER A 219 24.01 19.30 -36.39
CA SER A 219 24.79 18.34 -37.17
C SER A 219 24.91 18.72 -38.64
N SER A 220 23.98 19.51 -39.19
CA SER A 220 24.10 20.05 -40.53
C SER A 220 25.24 21.06 -40.71
N ILE A 221 25.81 21.54 -39.58
CA ILE A 221 26.96 22.47 -39.55
C ILE A 221 28.31 21.74 -39.50
N GLN A 222 28.35 20.46 -39.06
CA GLN A 222 29.55 19.65 -39.00
C GLN A 222 29.43 18.35 -39.79
N LYS A 223 30.03 18.38 -40.99
CA LYS A 223 30.23 17.18 -41.82
C LYS A 223 31.32 16.32 -41.18
N ASN A 224 31.04 15.49 -40.23
CA ASN A 224 31.75 14.22 -39.93
C ASN A 224 31.38 13.66 -38.53
N LYS A 225 31.02 12.39 -38.49
CA LYS A 225 30.99 11.40 -37.42
C LYS A 225 29.61 10.95 -36.96
N ASP A 226 29.12 9.94 -37.62
CA ASP A 226 27.88 9.24 -37.26
C ASP A 226 27.92 8.59 -35.84
N LYS A 227 29.08 8.24 -35.33
CA LYS A 227 29.23 7.66 -33.95
C LYS A 227 29.02 8.68 -32.84
N ASP A 228 29.52 9.92 -33.02
CA ASP A 228 29.35 10.98 -32.02
C ASP A 228 27.88 11.45 -31.96
N PHE A 229 27.16 11.39 -33.07
CA PHE A 229 25.74 11.77 -33.16
C PHE A 229 24.86 10.77 -32.36
N LEU A 230 25.07 9.46 -32.53
CA LEU A 230 24.34 8.44 -31.78
C LEU A 230 24.66 8.52 -30.27
N GLN A 231 25.88 8.81 -29.90
CA GLN A 231 26.28 8.96 -28.51
C GLN A 231 25.72 10.24 -27.87
N GLN A 232 25.64 11.34 -28.63
CA GLN A 232 24.96 12.56 -28.22
C GLN A 232 23.46 12.36 -28.09
N LEU A 233 22.80 11.60 -28.98
CA LEU A 233 21.40 11.21 -28.87
C LEU A 233 21.13 10.40 -27.61
N VAL A 234 21.93 9.39 -27.33
CA VAL A 234 21.79 8.54 -26.13
C VAL A 234 22.02 9.36 -24.86
N ASN A 235 23.00 10.27 -24.86
CA ASN A 235 23.27 11.14 -23.72
C ASN A 235 22.18 12.19 -23.53
N ALA A 236 21.66 12.75 -24.62
CA ALA A 236 20.55 13.68 -24.58
C ALA A 236 19.25 12.99 -24.08
N GLN A 237 18.98 11.77 -24.53
CA GLN A 237 17.87 10.97 -24.05
C GLN A 237 17.98 10.67 -22.55
N LYS A 238 19.20 10.36 -22.05
CA LYS A 238 19.46 10.17 -20.60
C LYS A 238 19.29 11.45 -19.77
N GLN A 239 19.54 12.61 -20.36
CA GLN A 239 19.40 13.90 -19.66
C GLN A 239 17.95 14.42 -19.65
N MET A 240 17.07 13.87 -20.47
CA MET A 240 15.71 14.35 -20.66
C MET A 240 14.63 13.39 -20.16
N ASN A 241 15.00 12.33 -19.47
CA ASN A 241 14.02 11.48 -18.85
C ASN A 241 13.12 12.33 -17.96
N ALA A 242 11.82 12.32 -18.23
CA ALA A 242 10.84 12.97 -17.38
C ALA A 242 10.87 12.26 -16.01
N PRO A 243 11.28 12.93 -14.93
CA PRO A 243 11.45 12.26 -13.61
C PRO A 243 10.19 11.52 -13.18
N SER A 244 9.02 12.00 -13.61
CA SER A 244 7.74 11.41 -13.29
C SER A 244 7.47 10.09 -14.01
N LEU A 245 7.89 9.96 -15.29
CA LEU A 245 7.69 8.73 -16.06
C LEU A 245 8.67 7.64 -15.63
N ASP A 246 9.92 8.02 -15.37
CA ASP A 246 10.94 7.10 -14.84
C ASP A 246 10.56 6.61 -13.44
N ALA A 247 10.12 7.51 -12.56
CA ALA A 247 9.61 7.15 -11.25
C ALA A 247 8.45 6.15 -11.34
N LEU A 248 7.51 6.38 -12.28
CA LEU A 248 6.39 5.46 -12.50
C LEU A 248 6.87 4.06 -12.93
N LYS A 249 7.74 3.99 -13.93
CA LYS A 249 8.24 2.71 -14.45
C LYS A 249 9.05 1.96 -13.39
N GLN A 250 9.92 2.64 -12.66
CA GLN A 250 10.72 2.07 -11.58
C GLN A 250 9.84 1.53 -10.45
N VAL A 251 8.84 2.29 -10.02
CA VAL A 251 7.94 1.87 -8.95
C VAL A 251 7.08 0.68 -9.40
N LEU A 252 6.54 0.71 -10.62
CA LEU A 252 5.77 -0.41 -11.16
C LEU A 252 6.59 -1.70 -11.23
N SER A 253 7.85 -1.63 -11.68
CA SER A 253 8.75 -2.79 -11.71
C SER A 253 9.12 -3.31 -10.30
N THR A 254 9.20 -2.42 -9.31
CA THR A 254 9.43 -2.80 -7.91
C THR A 254 8.22 -3.52 -7.32
N VAL A 255 7.02 -2.99 -7.53
CA VAL A 255 5.79 -3.54 -6.93
C VAL A 255 5.29 -4.78 -7.66
N LEU A 256 5.37 -4.79 -9.00
CA LEU A 256 4.88 -5.87 -9.86
C LEU A 256 6.06 -6.61 -10.53
N PRO A 257 6.43 -7.81 -10.10
CA PRO A 257 7.68 -8.47 -10.52
C PRO A 257 7.75 -8.79 -12.01
N ASN A 258 6.60 -8.99 -12.65
CA ASN A 258 6.53 -9.34 -14.06
C ASN A 258 6.27 -8.12 -14.96
N PHE A 259 6.26 -6.92 -14.39
CA PHE A 259 6.11 -5.67 -15.14
C PHE A 259 7.45 -5.24 -15.72
N GLU A 260 7.47 -4.88 -16.99
CA GLU A 260 8.67 -4.45 -17.72
C GLU A 260 8.55 -2.99 -18.19
N ASP A 261 7.44 -2.64 -18.87
CA ASP A 261 7.25 -1.30 -19.40
C ASP A 261 5.77 -0.93 -19.59
N ILE A 262 5.48 0.38 -19.65
CA ILE A 262 4.18 0.95 -19.99
C ILE A 262 4.41 2.18 -20.87
N TYR A 263 3.71 2.25 -22.00
CA TYR A 263 3.84 3.38 -22.93
C TYR A 263 2.60 3.58 -23.79
N VAL A 264 2.48 4.80 -24.33
CA VAL A 264 1.41 5.16 -25.27
C VAL A 264 1.91 4.96 -26.70
N GLN A 265 1.20 4.15 -27.48
CA GLN A 265 1.41 4.01 -28.91
C GLN A 265 0.46 4.97 -29.64
N TYR A 266 1.00 5.81 -30.52
CA TYR A 266 0.21 6.83 -31.25
C TYR A 266 -0.25 6.35 -32.62
N GLN A 267 0.50 5.46 -33.28
CA GLN A 267 0.20 4.95 -34.61
C GLN A 267 0.08 3.41 -34.57
N PRO A 268 -0.83 2.79 -35.34
CA PRO A 268 -1.81 3.41 -36.26
C PRO A 268 -2.98 4.09 -35.53
N LYS A 269 -3.17 3.82 -34.24
CA LYS A 269 -4.16 4.47 -33.36
C LYS A 269 -3.63 4.60 -31.96
N LEU A 270 -4.17 5.56 -31.22
CA LEU A 270 -3.80 5.81 -29.82
C LEU A 270 -4.20 4.62 -28.95
N GLN A 271 -3.22 3.96 -28.32
CA GLN A 271 -3.39 2.78 -27.48
C GLN A 271 -2.41 2.80 -26.31
N LEU A 272 -2.83 2.23 -25.18
CA LEU A 272 -1.97 2.00 -24.04
C LEU A 272 -1.45 0.55 -24.09
N LEU A 273 -0.14 0.41 -24.18
CA LEU A 273 0.57 -0.86 -24.20
C LEU A 273 1.31 -1.09 -22.89
N VAL A 274 1.34 -2.33 -22.48
CA VAL A 274 2.06 -2.78 -21.29
C VAL A 274 2.87 -4.02 -21.66
N SER A 275 4.14 -4.02 -21.33
CA SER A 275 5.01 -5.20 -21.38
C SER A 275 4.99 -5.89 -20.02
N TYR A 276 4.45 -7.11 -19.98
CA TYR A 276 4.23 -7.89 -18.77
C TYR A 276 4.53 -9.37 -19.04
N ALA A 277 5.38 -9.98 -18.21
CA ALA A 277 5.78 -11.38 -18.32
C ALA A 277 6.32 -11.75 -19.73
N GLY A 278 7.19 -10.92 -20.32
CA GLY A 278 7.81 -11.11 -21.62
C GLY A 278 6.89 -10.88 -22.80
N LYS A 279 5.68 -10.34 -22.61
CA LYS A 279 4.71 -10.09 -23.67
C LYS A 279 4.20 -8.66 -23.63
N THR A 280 4.21 -7.98 -24.79
CA THR A 280 3.58 -6.67 -24.96
C THR A 280 2.14 -6.84 -25.41
N MET A 281 1.21 -6.27 -24.67
CA MET A 281 -0.23 -6.36 -24.94
C MET A 281 -0.94 -5.04 -24.62
N LEU A 282 -2.17 -4.92 -25.12
CA LEU A 282 -3.02 -3.78 -24.74
C LEU A 282 -3.34 -3.85 -23.24
N TYR A 283 -3.36 -2.69 -22.58
CA TYR A 283 -3.73 -2.61 -21.16
C TYR A 283 -5.08 -3.30 -20.86
N GLN A 284 -6.07 -3.18 -21.76
CA GLN A 284 -7.38 -3.82 -21.59
C GLN A 284 -7.32 -5.36 -21.62
N GLN A 285 -6.28 -5.94 -22.23
CA GLN A 285 -6.09 -7.39 -22.33
C GLN A 285 -5.44 -8.01 -21.08
N LEU A 286 -4.89 -7.19 -20.19
CA LEU A 286 -4.35 -7.64 -18.92
C LEU A 286 -5.47 -8.19 -18.00
N SER A 287 -5.10 -9.05 -17.06
CA SER A 287 -6.03 -9.49 -16.00
C SER A 287 -6.52 -8.32 -15.16
N ASN A 288 -7.71 -8.42 -14.58
CA ASN A 288 -8.27 -7.35 -13.75
C ASN A 288 -7.38 -7.02 -12.55
N SER A 289 -6.74 -8.03 -11.95
CA SER A 289 -5.79 -7.84 -10.87
C SER A 289 -4.64 -6.93 -11.30
N VAL A 290 -3.92 -7.29 -12.38
CA VAL A 290 -2.77 -6.51 -12.88
C VAL A 290 -3.19 -5.11 -13.29
N LYS A 291 -4.34 -4.96 -13.99
CA LYS A 291 -4.89 -3.63 -14.35
C LYS A 291 -5.11 -2.76 -13.11
N ASN A 292 -5.78 -3.29 -12.09
CA ASN A 292 -6.09 -2.54 -10.88
C ASN A 292 -4.82 -2.15 -10.12
N TRP A 293 -3.83 -3.03 -10.06
CA TRP A 293 -2.57 -2.75 -9.36
C TRP A 293 -1.70 -1.74 -10.12
N ILE A 294 -1.60 -1.81 -11.44
CA ILE A 294 -0.93 -0.78 -12.24
C ILE A 294 -1.59 0.58 -12.01
N ALA A 295 -2.91 0.63 -12.01
CA ALA A 295 -3.65 1.87 -11.82
C ALA A 295 -3.52 2.42 -10.39
N LEU A 296 -3.56 1.57 -9.36
CA LEU A 296 -3.40 1.95 -7.96
C LEU A 296 -1.99 2.52 -7.71
N VAL A 297 -0.97 1.78 -8.11
CA VAL A 297 0.43 2.20 -7.96
C VAL A 297 0.68 3.48 -8.77
N GLY A 298 0.15 3.54 -9.99
CA GLY A 298 0.27 4.72 -10.84
C GLY A 298 -0.40 5.97 -10.25
N ASP A 299 -1.55 5.84 -9.57
CA ASP A 299 -2.19 6.98 -8.89
C ASP A 299 -1.41 7.44 -7.66
N ILE A 300 -0.78 6.52 -6.91
CA ILE A 300 0.14 6.88 -5.81
C ILE A 300 1.33 7.69 -6.36
N VAL A 301 1.98 7.20 -7.41
CA VAL A 301 3.10 7.89 -8.07
C VAL A 301 2.67 9.27 -8.56
N ARG A 302 1.53 9.37 -9.26
CA ARG A 302 0.97 10.64 -9.71
C ARG A 302 0.83 11.64 -8.57
N ARG A 303 0.23 11.22 -7.45
CA ARG A 303 0.05 12.08 -6.28
C ARG A 303 1.37 12.53 -5.69
N LEU A 304 2.33 11.63 -5.54
CA LEU A 304 3.67 11.95 -5.02
C LEU A 304 4.42 12.93 -5.94
N CYS A 305 4.35 12.75 -7.26
CA CYS A 305 4.92 13.69 -8.22
C CYS A 305 4.28 15.09 -8.13
N LEU A 306 2.95 15.16 -7.94
CA LEU A 306 2.25 16.44 -7.78
C LEU A 306 2.55 17.13 -6.44
N LEU A 307 2.77 16.37 -5.38
CA LEU A 307 3.09 16.87 -4.03
C LEU A 307 4.57 17.24 -3.88
N ASN A 308 5.44 16.65 -4.70
CA ASN A 308 6.90 16.88 -4.69
C ASN A 308 7.40 17.29 -6.09
N PRO A 309 6.91 18.41 -6.67
CA PRO A 309 7.12 18.74 -8.09
C PRO A 309 8.58 19.08 -8.44
N LYS A 310 9.42 19.35 -7.45
CA LYS A 310 10.84 19.67 -7.63
C LYS A 310 11.79 18.55 -7.24
N SER A 311 11.28 17.46 -6.68
CA SER A 311 12.08 16.28 -6.35
C SER A 311 12.40 15.49 -7.63
N LEU A 312 13.62 15.01 -7.74
CA LEU A 312 14.05 14.06 -8.77
C LEU A 312 13.58 12.63 -8.43
N TYR A 313 13.33 12.35 -7.17
CA TYR A 313 12.92 11.04 -6.66
C TYR A 313 11.65 11.14 -5.81
N PRO A 314 10.52 11.61 -6.38
CA PRO A 314 9.33 11.94 -5.61
C PRO A 314 8.74 10.74 -4.84
N CYS A 315 8.94 9.51 -5.31
CA CYS A 315 8.47 8.30 -4.65
C CYS A 315 9.35 7.84 -3.49
N LEU A 316 10.65 8.15 -3.52
CA LEU A 316 11.60 7.81 -2.46
C LEU A 316 11.67 8.89 -1.38
N GLU A 317 11.48 10.15 -1.75
CA GLU A 317 11.62 11.32 -0.87
C GLU A 317 10.29 11.79 -0.29
N GLY A 318 9.18 11.56 -1.00
CA GLY A 318 7.85 11.98 -0.56
C GLY A 318 7.38 11.21 0.67
N ASP A 319 6.88 11.94 1.67
CA ASP A 319 6.33 11.38 2.90
C ASP A 319 4.79 11.40 2.89
N GLY A 320 4.18 10.80 3.91
CA GLY A 320 2.74 10.87 4.11
C GLY A 320 2.10 9.55 4.52
N ILE A 321 0.79 9.46 4.34
CA ILE A 321 -0.06 8.38 4.84
C ILE A 321 -0.80 7.73 3.67
N LEU A 322 -0.63 6.42 3.54
CA LEU A 322 -1.27 5.60 2.53
C LEU A 322 -2.18 4.56 3.20
N LEU A 323 -3.47 4.66 2.94
CA LEU A 323 -4.48 3.76 3.46
C LEU A 323 -4.97 2.84 2.33
N ILE A 324 -4.88 1.51 2.50
CA ILE A 324 -5.34 0.53 1.51
C ILE A 324 -6.27 -0.48 2.17
N ASP A 325 -7.53 -0.47 1.77
CA ASP A 325 -8.51 -1.45 2.25
C ASP A 325 -8.46 -2.74 1.43
N ALA A 326 -8.58 -3.89 2.10
CA ALA A 326 -8.51 -5.22 1.50
C ALA A 326 -7.34 -5.35 0.49
N ILE A 327 -6.11 -5.21 1.01
CA ILE A 327 -4.91 -5.17 0.16
C ILE A 327 -4.70 -6.49 -0.62
N ASP A 328 -5.13 -7.60 -0.03
CA ASP A 328 -5.11 -8.96 -0.59
C ASP A 328 -6.21 -9.21 -1.64
N HIS A 329 -7.09 -8.23 -1.88
CA HIS A 329 -8.16 -8.39 -2.86
C HIS A 329 -7.61 -8.55 -4.27
N GLN A 330 -8.04 -9.61 -4.97
CA GLN A 330 -7.61 -9.97 -6.33
C GLN A 330 -6.12 -10.32 -6.48
N LEU A 331 -5.39 -10.57 -5.40
CA LEU A 331 -4.02 -11.08 -5.45
C LEU A 331 -4.00 -12.61 -5.35
N ASP A 332 -3.02 -13.22 -6.00
CA ASP A 332 -2.64 -14.61 -5.76
C ASP A 332 -1.85 -14.74 -4.45
N GLN A 333 -1.61 -15.99 -4.02
CA GLN A 333 -0.91 -16.26 -2.77
C GLN A 333 0.51 -15.68 -2.76
N ASN A 334 1.29 -15.92 -3.81
CA ASN A 334 2.69 -15.50 -3.89
C ASN A 334 2.81 -13.96 -3.88
N THR A 335 1.93 -13.26 -4.59
CA THR A 335 1.93 -11.81 -4.59
C THR A 335 1.47 -11.24 -3.24
N SER A 336 0.49 -11.88 -2.58
CA SER A 336 0.01 -11.46 -1.26
C SER A 336 1.11 -11.50 -0.21
N GLN A 337 2.02 -12.47 -0.25
CA GLN A 337 3.14 -12.61 0.68
C GLN A 337 4.09 -11.40 0.65
N VAL A 338 4.34 -10.84 -0.52
CA VAL A 338 5.40 -9.83 -0.72
C VAL A 338 4.88 -8.41 -1.00
N ILE A 339 3.58 -8.23 -1.19
CA ILE A 339 3.03 -6.96 -1.68
C ILE A 339 3.30 -5.78 -0.74
N LEU A 340 3.15 -5.96 0.58
CA LEU A 340 3.41 -4.92 1.57
C LEU A 340 4.88 -4.52 1.60
N GLN A 341 5.79 -5.50 1.58
CA GLN A 341 7.23 -5.26 1.52
C GLN A 341 7.61 -4.49 0.25
N ARG A 342 7.07 -4.88 -0.90
CA ARG A 342 7.34 -4.21 -2.19
C ARG A 342 6.80 -2.79 -2.24
N LEU A 343 5.60 -2.56 -1.68
CA LEU A 343 5.07 -1.20 -1.52
C LEU A 343 5.97 -0.35 -0.63
N HIS A 344 6.48 -0.90 0.47
CA HIS A 344 7.41 -0.17 1.32
C HIS A 344 8.75 0.10 0.64
N GLN A 345 9.28 -0.84 -0.14
CA GLN A 345 10.49 -0.64 -0.95
C GLN A 345 10.30 0.47 -1.99
N ALA A 346 9.12 0.52 -2.61
CA ALA A 346 8.81 1.54 -3.61
C ALA A 346 8.53 2.92 -2.99
N PHE A 347 8.00 2.96 -1.75
CA PHE A 347 7.60 4.17 -1.04
C PHE A 347 8.11 4.16 0.41
N PRO A 348 9.42 4.27 0.64
CA PRO A 348 10.04 4.00 1.94
C PRO A 348 9.68 5.02 3.04
N ARG A 349 9.23 6.22 2.67
CA ARG A 349 8.87 7.27 3.63
C ARG A 349 7.37 7.35 3.93
N LEU A 350 6.54 6.55 3.28
CA LEU A 350 5.12 6.50 3.56
C LEU A 350 4.83 5.64 4.80
N GLN A 351 3.91 6.09 5.62
CA GLN A 351 3.22 5.25 6.59
C GLN A 351 2.10 4.51 5.88
N ILE A 352 2.23 3.18 5.75
CA ILE A 352 1.27 2.34 5.06
C ILE A 352 0.37 1.68 6.10
N ILE A 353 -0.94 1.90 6.01
CA ILE A 353 -1.94 1.27 6.86
C ILE A 353 -2.86 0.46 5.95
N ALA A 354 -2.82 -0.85 6.08
CA ALA A 354 -3.56 -1.76 5.22
C ALA A 354 -4.48 -2.67 6.03
N THR A 355 -5.59 -3.08 5.41
CA THR A 355 -6.43 -4.16 5.93
C THR A 355 -6.34 -5.38 5.02
N GLY A 356 -6.53 -6.56 5.58
CA GLY A 356 -6.54 -7.82 4.84
C GLY A 356 -7.28 -8.91 5.58
N ASN A 357 -7.47 -10.05 4.92
CA ASN A 357 -8.10 -11.24 5.48
C ASN A 357 -7.17 -12.46 5.41
N ARG A 358 -6.16 -12.43 4.53
CA ARG A 358 -5.28 -13.57 4.26
C ARG A 358 -4.10 -13.59 5.21
N MET A 359 -3.77 -14.78 5.71
CA MET A 359 -2.63 -14.99 6.60
C MET A 359 -1.28 -14.86 5.87
N GLU A 360 -1.26 -15.04 4.54
CA GLU A 360 -0.07 -14.87 3.70
C GLU A 360 0.54 -13.45 3.78
N LEU A 361 -0.26 -12.46 4.16
CA LEU A 361 0.21 -11.11 4.41
C LEU A 361 1.18 -11.01 5.60
N LEU A 362 1.23 -12.05 6.45
CA LEU A 362 2.11 -12.11 7.63
C LEU A 362 3.50 -12.67 7.35
N GLU A 363 3.80 -13.11 6.14
CA GLU A 363 5.09 -13.75 5.80
C GLU A 363 6.30 -12.88 6.19
N HIS A 364 6.20 -11.56 6.00
CA HIS A 364 7.26 -10.61 6.35
C HIS A 364 6.86 -9.69 7.54
N ALA A 365 5.99 -10.17 8.39
CA ALA A 365 5.32 -9.34 9.41
C ALA A 365 6.22 -8.89 10.58
N VAL A 366 7.45 -9.40 10.70
CA VAL A 366 8.41 -8.95 11.72
C VAL A 366 8.67 -7.44 11.64
N GLU A 367 8.63 -6.88 10.44
CA GLU A 367 8.83 -5.45 10.16
C GLU A 367 7.54 -4.64 10.28
N TYR A 368 6.37 -5.27 10.52
CA TYR A 368 5.07 -4.62 10.55
C TYR A 368 4.51 -4.54 11.97
N GLN A 369 3.65 -3.56 12.19
CA GLN A 369 2.69 -3.60 13.29
C GLN A 369 1.50 -4.43 12.82
N CYS A 370 1.32 -5.62 13.38
CA CYS A 370 0.21 -6.51 13.04
C CYS A 370 -0.84 -6.46 14.13
N LEU A 371 -2.07 -6.10 13.74
CA LEU A 371 -3.19 -5.96 14.63
C LEU A 371 -4.31 -6.89 14.20
N LYS A 372 -4.90 -7.64 15.12
CA LYS A 372 -6.10 -8.44 14.89
C LYS A 372 -7.32 -7.70 15.43
N LEU A 373 -8.28 -7.45 14.56
CA LEU A 373 -9.58 -6.89 14.94
C LEU A 373 -10.55 -8.04 15.26
N GLU A 374 -10.82 -8.23 16.52
CA GLU A 374 -11.70 -9.28 17.05
C GLU A 374 -12.60 -8.70 18.13
N HIS A 375 -13.89 -9.10 18.17
CA HIS A 375 -14.86 -8.61 19.15
C HIS A 375 -14.92 -7.07 19.27
N LYS A 376 -14.71 -6.35 18.16
CA LYS A 376 -14.67 -4.86 18.07
C LYS A 376 -13.52 -4.22 18.85
N GLN A 377 -12.48 -4.97 19.15
CA GLN A 377 -11.25 -4.53 19.78
C GLN A 377 -10.04 -4.91 18.94
N LEU A 378 -8.96 -4.13 19.06
CA LEU A 378 -7.70 -4.39 18.38
C LEU A 378 -6.73 -5.06 19.37
N PHE A 379 -6.17 -6.16 18.93
CA PHE A 379 -5.15 -6.92 19.66
C PHE A 379 -3.85 -6.88 18.86
N ASP A 380 -2.74 -6.61 19.52
CA ASP A 380 -1.42 -6.68 18.93
C ASP A 380 -1.04 -8.16 18.73
N MET A 381 -0.72 -8.52 17.49
CA MET A 381 -0.23 -9.86 17.15
C MET A 381 1.27 -9.91 17.41
N GLN A 382 1.68 -10.47 18.54
CA GLN A 382 3.09 -10.71 18.85
C GLN A 382 3.59 -11.90 18.01
N LEU A 383 4.15 -11.63 16.84
CA LEU A 383 4.66 -12.67 15.93
C LEU A 383 6.11 -13.11 16.27
N GLN A 384 6.81 -12.36 17.12
CA GLN A 384 8.18 -12.66 17.53
C GLN A 384 8.35 -13.95 18.36
N PRO A 385 7.46 -14.30 19.32
CA PRO A 385 7.67 -15.50 20.13
C PRO A 385 7.64 -16.79 19.32
N LEU A 386 6.82 -16.88 18.28
CA LEU A 386 6.72 -18.09 17.46
C LEU A 386 7.98 -18.35 16.63
N LYS A 387 8.62 -17.31 16.13
CA LYS A 387 9.84 -17.46 15.33
C LYS A 387 11.06 -17.80 16.21
N GLU A 388 11.21 -17.12 17.35
CA GLU A 388 12.27 -17.41 18.32
C GLU A 388 12.09 -18.80 18.92
N GLU A 389 10.85 -19.25 19.15
CA GLU A 389 10.54 -20.58 19.63
C GLU A 389 10.83 -21.65 18.56
N PHE A 390 10.49 -21.40 17.31
CA PHE A 390 10.84 -22.27 16.17
C PHE A 390 12.35 -22.31 15.90
N ASP A 391 13.01 -21.15 15.91
CA ASP A 391 14.46 -21.08 15.69
C ASP A 391 15.21 -21.78 16.86
N SER A 392 14.75 -21.64 18.11
CA SER A 392 15.32 -22.33 19.25
C SER A 392 15.06 -23.86 19.25
N ILE A 393 13.90 -24.30 18.74
CA ILE A 393 13.60 -25.72 18.55
C ILE A 393 14.47 -26.27 17.43
N TYR A 394 14.66 -25.53 16.34
CA TYR A 394 15.48 -25.94 15.20
C TYR A 394 16.97 -25.99 15.58
N GLU A 395 17.48 -25.01 16.30
CA GLU A 395 18.83 -25.01 16.84
C GLU A 395 19.06 -26.19 17.80
N ASN A 396 18.10 -26.46 18.70
CA ASN A 396 18.18 -27.59 19.61
C ASN A 396 18.13 -28.95 18.88
N LEU A 397 17.42 -29.07 17.76
CA LEU A 397 17.40 -30.27 16.92
C LEU A 397 18.74 -30.46 16.20
N VAL A 398 19.31 -29.39 15.65
CA VAL A 398 20.61 -29.41 14.95
C VAL A 398 21.77 -29.70 15.93
N PHE A 399 21.75 -29.08 17.13
CA PHE A 399 22.75 -29.36 18.17
C PHE A 399 22.67 -30.77 18.72
N ASN A 400 21.51 -31.40 18.75
CA ASN A 400 21.39 -32.80 19.20
C ASN A 400 21.87 -33.82 18.13
N GLU A 401 21.89 -33.46 16.85
CA GLU A 401 22.49 -34.32 15.81
C GLU A 401 24.02 -34.26 15.82
N GLU A 402 24.65 -33.14 16.21
CA GLU A 402 26.11 -33.03 16.28
C GLU A 402 26.74 -33.70 17.53
N VAL A 403 25.95 -34.01 18.57
CA VAL A 403 26.45 -34.64 19.82
C VAL A 403 26.45 -36.18 19.74
N ILE A 404 25.93 -36.79 18.67
CA ILE A 404 25.88 -38.26 18.53
C ILE A 404 27.14 -38.83 17.86
N GLU A 405 28.15 -38.03 17.45
CA GLU A 405 29.35 -38.55 16.78
C GLU A 405 30.58 -38.78 17.67
N THR A 406 30.52 -38.77 19.00
CA THR A 406 31.67 -39.18 19.82
C THR A 406 31.24 -39.90 21.12
N ASP A 407 30.82 -41.15 21.00
CA ASP A 407 31.27 -42.19 21.95
C ASP A 407 30.86 -43.57 21.41
N ALA A 408 31.87 -44.26 20.90
CA ALA A 408 31.77 -45.68 20.51
C ALA A 408 31.66 -46.57 21.76
N LEU A 409 30.48 -47.10 22.03
CA LEU A 409 30.34 -48.40 22.68
C LEU A 409 29.15 -49.15 22.09
N THR A 410 29.51 -50.24 21.42
CA THR A 410 28.77 -51.31 20.85
C THR A 410 27.50 -51.71 21.59
N GLU A 411 26.33 -51.43 20.97
CA GLU A 411 25.13 -52.28 21.10
C GLU A 411 24.51 -52.54 19.74
N PRO A 412 23.88 -53.70 19.49
CA PRO A 412 23.54 -54.14 18.14
C PRO A 412 22.39 -53.32 17.53
N VAL A 413 22.59 -52.92 16.28
CA VAL A 413 21.58 -52.32 15.41
C VAL A 413 20.31 -53.18 15.43
N PRO A 414 19.13 -52.62 15.76
CA PRO A 414 17.87 -53.35 15.56
C PRO A 414 17.64 -53.51 14.07
N GLU A 415 17.34 -54.72 13.70
CA GLU A 415 16.97 -55.13 12.34
C GLU A 415 15.98 -54.15 11.71
N SER A 416 16.21 -53.86 10.42
CA SER A 416 15.39 -53.03 9.54
C SER A 416 13.89 -53.11 9.88
N MET A 417 13.30 -51.99 10.29
CA MET A 417 11.84 -51.89 10.43
C MET A 417 11.20 -52.23 9.10
N THR A 418 10.49 -53.31 9.06
CA THR A 418 9.67 -53.69 7.90
C THR A 418 8.40 -52.80 7.89
N PRO A 419 7.83 -52.52 6.71
CA PRO A 419 6.58 -51.76 6.63
C PRO A 419 5.44 -52.29 7.52
N GLN A 420 5.48 -53.60 7.82
CA GLN A 420 4.53 -54.29 8.69
C GLN A 420 4.69 -53.92 10.19
N SER A 421 5.94 -53.78 10.66
CA SER A 421 6.18 -53.35 12.06
C SER A 421 5.82 -51.90 12.32
N LEU A 422 5.94 -51.05 11.30
CA LEU A 422 5.46 -49.68 11.33
C LEU A 422 3.92 -49.58 11.40
N LEU A 423 3.23 -50.41 10.64
CA LEU A 423 1.77 -50.51 10.63
C LEU A 423 1.23 -50.99 11.99
N GLU A 424 1.89 -51.96 12.63
CA GLU A 424 1.51 -52.41 13.98
C GLU A 424 1.71 -51.39 15.04
N GLN A 425 2.77 -50.57 14.97
CA GLN A 425 2.98 -49.46 15.90
C GLN A 425 1.94 -48.32 15.70
N ILE A 426 1.62 -47.97 14.44
CA ILE A 426 0.61 -46.96 14.15
C ILE A 426 -0.79 -47.43 14.62
N GLN A 427 -1.13 -48.70 14.44
CA GLN A 427 -2.39 -49.26 14.91
C GLN A 427 -2.59 -49.20 16.44
N GLN A 428 -1.51 -49.22 17.22
CA GLN A 428 -1.56 -49.13 18.69
C GLN A 428 -1.95 -47.73 19.20
N TYR A 429 -1.78 -46.70 18.40
CA TYR A 429 -2.09 -45.30 18.75
C TYR A 429 -3.41 -44.74 18.17
N LEU A 430 -4.09 -45.54 17.32
CA LEU A 430 -5.33 -45.11 16.68
C LEU A 430 -6.56 -45.73 17.39
N THR A 431 -7.61 -44.93 17.51
CA THR A 431 -8.91 -45.46 17.96
C THR A 431 -9.53 -46.42 16.93
N PRO A 432 -10.42 -47.31 17.33
CA PRO A 432 -11.05 -48.28 16.41
C PRO A 432 -11.76 -47.62 15.20
N GLU A 433 -12.29 -46.44 15.36
CA GLU A 433 -12.91 -45.66 14.29
C GLU A 433 -11.87 -45.14 13.28
N GLN A 434 -10.76 -44.61 13.78
CA GLN A 434 -9.64 -44.13 12.97
C GLN A 434 -8.90 -45.28 12.23
N GLN A 435 -8.85 -46.46 12.81
CA GLN A 435 -8.30 -47.66 12.14
C GLN A 435 -9.15 -48.10 10.95
N THR A 436 -10.48 -48.00 11.07
CA THR A 436 -11.42 -48.32 9.98
C THR A 436 -11.33 -47.31 8.85
N GLU A 437 -11.16 -46.03 9.17
CA GLU A 437 -11.02 -44.97 8.18
C GLU A 437 -9.67 -45.05 7.42
N LEU A 438 -8.58 -45.41 8.11
CA LEU A 438 -7.28 -45.62 7.52
C LEU A 438 -7.29 -46.81 6.52
N LEU A 439 -7.93 -47.90 6.90
CA LEU A 439 -8.09 -49.08 6.04
C LEU A 439 -8.94 -48.72 4.79
N HIS A 440 -9.95 -47.92 4.94
CA HIS A 440 -10.78 -47.49 3.79
C HIS A 440 -10.01 -46.58 2.84
N LEU A 441 -9.16 -45.66 3.34
CA LEU A 441 -8.30 -44.82 2.54
C LEU A 441 -7.22 -45.60 1.80
N MET A 442 -6.62 -46.63 2.42
CA MET A 442 -5.64 -47.50 1.77
C MET A 442 -6.26 -48.32 0.65
N GLN A 443 -7.48 -48.85 0.81
CA GLN A 443 -8.21 -49.57 -0.23
C GLN A 443 -8.60 -48.68 -1.42
N GLN A 444 -8.90 -47.41 -1.20
CA GLN A 444 -9.16 -46.48 -2.30
C GLN A 444 -7.93 -46.10 -3.13
N GLN A 445 -6.73 -46.17 -2.57
CA GLN A 445 -5.50 -45.94 -3.33
C GLN A 445 -5.10 -47.12 -4.22
N ASP A 446 -5.38 -48.33 -3.83
CA ASP A 446 -5.13 -49.51 -4.64
C ASP A 446 -6.03 -49.62 -5.88
N ASP A 447 -7.28 -49.14 -5.77
CA ASP A 447 -8.23 -49.12 -6.90
C ASP A 447 -7.91 -48.06 -7.95
N THR A 448 -7.17 -47.00 -7.58
CA THR A 448 -6.75 -45.94 -8.52
C THR A 448 -5.45 -46.27 -9.28
N SER A 449 -4.68 -47.23 -8.82
CA SER A 449 -3.42 -47.64 -9.46
C SER A 449 -3.58 -48.68 -10.56
N SER A 450 -4.77 -49.26 -10.74
CA SER A 450 -5.01 -50.37 -11.70
C SER A 450 -5.66 -49.99 -13.03
N SER A 451 -5.85 -48.70 -13.34
CA SER A 451 -6.48 -48.25 -14.58
C SER A 451 -5.64 -47.27 -15.40
N HIS A 452 -4.50 -47.72 -15.92
CA HIS A 452 -3.95 -47.18 -17.16
C HIS A 452 -3.27 -48.29 -17.95
N PRO A 453 -3.86 -48.82 -19.05
CA PRO A 453 -3.12 -49.55 -20.05
C PRO A 453 -2.41 -48.58 -20.99
N ILE A 454 -1.15 -48.84 -21.21
CA ILE A 454 -0.28 -48.24 -22.21
C ILE A 454 -0.85 -48.54 -23.60
N SER A 455 -1.10 -47.53 -24.39
CA SER A 455 -1.02 -47.51 -25.84
C SER A 455 -0.74 -46.10 -26.36
#